data_ee5b4b9a86e385d3f850c0c67f19abc9
#
_entry.id   ee5b4b9a86e385d3f850c0c67f19abc9
#
_cell.length_a   1.000
_cell.length_b   1.000
_cell.length_c   1.000
_cell.angle_alpha   90.00
_cell.angle_beta   90.00
_cell.angle_gamma   90.00
#
_symmetry.space_group_name_H-M   'P 1'
#
loop_
_entity.id
_entity.type
_entity.pdbx_description
1 polymer ?
#
loop_
_entity_poly.entity_id
_entity_poly.type
_entity_poly.pdbx_seq_one_letter_code
_entity_poly.pdbx_strand_id
1 'polypeptide(L)'
;MRLDKAIERSMSMDDATWARHANPLSFWTRVPILALLALAIWSRVWIGWWCLVPVGVLIVWTLVNPRAFPPPASLNNWASQAVLGERYWLDRKTREIPTRHAQRAMILSVLSGASIIPLAYGLWVLDPWAAFAGAMLSSVFKLWFCDGMAWLAADMAASTDR
;
A
#
# COMPACT_ATOMS: atom_id res chain seq x y z
N MET A 1 -15.04 -4.86 13.23
CA MET A 1 -13.81 -5.62 13.32
C MET A 1 -13.39 -5.84 11.89
N ARG A 2 -12.61 -5.36 11.35
CA ARG A 2 -11.37 -4.68 11.55
C ARG A 2 -10.40 -5.30 10.57
N LEU A 3 -10.73 -4.96 9.28
CA LEU A 3 -10.01 -5.47 8.10
C LEU A 3 -8.49 -5.18 8.21
N ASP A 4 -8.15 -3.99 8.74
CA ASP A 4 -6.79 -3.53 8.98
C ASP A 4 -6.00 -4.47 9.91
N LYS A 5 -6.56 -4.86 11.07
CA LYS A 5 -5.89 -5.82 11.96
C LYS A 5 -5.91 -7.25 11.46
N ALA A 6 -6.88 -7.62 10.64
CA ALA A 6 -6.89 -8.93 10.00
C ALA A 6 -5.79 -9.04 8.96
N ILE A 7 -5.57 -7.98 8.16
CA ILE A 7 -4.48 -7.90 7.18
C ILE A 7 -3.12 -7.94 7.91
N GLU A 8 -2.94 -7.13 8.95
CA GLU A 8 -1.72 -7.12 9.76
C GLU A 8 -1.40 -8.50 10.36
N ARG A 9 -2.41 -9.19 10.91
CA ARG A 9 -2.25 -10.57 11.42
C ARG A 9 -1.96 -11.58 10.31
N SER A 10 -2.62 -11.46 9.15
CA SER A 10 -2.38 -12.37 8.02
C SER A 10 -0.96 -12.24 7.47
N MET A 11 -0.36 -11.05 7.58
CA MET A 11 1.03 -10.78 7.18
C MET A 11 2.04 -11.03 8.29
N SER A 12 1.60 -11.40 9.51
CA SER A 12 2.48 -11.62 10.69
C SER A 12 3.46 -10.45 10.89
N MET A 13 2.93 -9.21 10.92
CA MET A 13 3.72 -7.98 11.05
C MET A 13 4.13 -7.75 12.52
N ASP A 14 5.24 -8.35 12.93
CA ASP A 14 5.93 -8.03 14.17
C ASP A 14 6.85 -6.80 14.05
N ASP A 15 7.42 -6.34 15.15
CA ASP A 15 8.31 -5.16 15.15
C ASP A 15 9.51 -5.32 14.23
N ALA A 16 10.07 -6.52 14.13
CA ALA A 16 11.20 -6.81 13.25
C ALA A 16 10.79 -6.73 11.78
N THR A 17 9.59 -7.20 11.44
CA THR A 17 9.03 -7.10 10.09
C THR A 17 8.71 -5.65 9.75
N TRP A 18 8.13 -4.88 10.68
CA TRP A 18 7.90 -3.44 10.48
C TRP A 18 9.20 -2.68 10.22
N ALA A 19 10.27 -2.99 10.96
CA ALA A 19 11.58 -2.38 10.73
C ALA A 19 12.11 -2.66 9.31
N ARG A 20 11.98 -3.90 8.82
CA ARG A 20 12.36 -4.28 7.45
C ARG A 20 11.46 -3.64 6.39
N HIS A 21 10.16 -3.58 6.67
CA HIS A 21 9.16 -2.98 5.79
C HIS A 21 9.42 -1.48 5.53
N ALA A 22 10.04 -0.79 6.50
CA ALA A 22 10.45 0.60 6.37
C ALA A 22 11.64 0.81 5.41
N ASN A 23 12.21 -0.27 4.82
CA ASN A 23 13.26 -0.13 3.82
C ASN A 23 12.70 0.51 2.54
N PRO A 24 13.35 1.55 1.99
CA PRO A 24 12.91 2.21 0.75
C PRO A 24 12.73 1.25 -0.43
N LEU A 25 13.58 0.24 -0.57
CA LEU A 25 13.44 -0.76 -1.64
C LEU A 25 12.17 -1.59 -1.45
N SER A 26 11.82 -1.95 -0.19
CA SER A 26 10.55 -2.61 0.11
C SER A 26 9.37 -1.74 -0.33
N PHE A 27 9.41 -0.44 -0.08
CA PHE A 27 8.36 0.49 -0.49
C PHE A 27 8.26 0.59 -2.02
N TRP A 28 9.37 0.94 -2.69
CA TRP A 28 9.35 1.23 -4.13
C TRP A 28 9.04 0.01 -5.01
N THR A 29 9.43 -1.20 -4.58
CA THR A 29 9.10 -2.43 -5.31
C THR A 29 7.63 -2.83 -5.19
N ARG A 30 6.86 -2.22 -4.27
CA ARG A 30 5.42 -2.42 -4.15
C ARG A 30 4.58 -1.42 -4.93
N VAL A 31 5.12 -0.23 -5.20
CA VAL A 31 4.39 0.81 -5.94
C VAL A 31 3.82 0.31 -7.27
N PRO A 32 4.57 -0.42 -8.13
CA PRO A 32 4.06 -0.87 -9.41
C PRO A 32 3.16 -2.11 -9.34
N ILE A 33 2.98 -2.75 -8.17
CA ILE A 33 2.30 -4.05 -8.04
C ILE A 33 0.89 -4.02 -8.60
N LEU A 34 0.11 -2.97 -8.32
CA LEU A 34 -1.27 -2.90 -8.82
C LEU A 34 -1.32 -2.84 -10.35
N ALA A 35 -0.46 -2.03 -10.96
CA ALA A 35 -0.35 -1.94 -12.41
C ALA A 35 0.12 -3.26 -13.04
N LEU A 36 1.11 -3.91 -12.42
CA LEU A 36 1.60 -5.22 -12.86
C LEU A 36 0.54 -6.31 -12.70
N LEU A 37 -0.24 -6.31 -11.62
CA LEU A 37 -1.37 -7.23 -11.43
C LEU A 37 -2.45 -7.00 -12.48
N ALA A 38 -2.80 -5.74 -12.76
CA ALA A 38 -3.75 -5.40 -13.81
C ALA A 38 -3.28 -5.93 -15.17
N LEU A 39 -2.00 -5.71 -15.51
CA LEU A 39 -1.39 -6.22 -16.74
C LEU A 39 -1.33 -7.75 -16.77
N ALA A 40 -0.97 -8.40 -15.66
CA ALA A 40 -0.93 -9.85 -15.55
C ALA A 40 -2.33 -10.46 -15.77
N ILE A 41 -3.38 -9.87 -15.16
CA ILE A 41 -4.77 -10.32 -15.37
C ILE A 41 -5.21 -10.04 -16.82
N TRP A 42 -4.84 -8.89 -17.39
CA TRP A 42 -5.13 -8.54 -18.78
C TRP A 42 -4.51 -9.52 -19.76
N SER A 43 -3.32 -10.04 -19.47
CA SER A 43 -2.59 -10.97 -20.33
C SER A 43 -3.37 -12.25 -20.65
N ARG A 44 -4.49 -12.54 -19.92
CA ARG A 44 -5.39 -13.64 -20.24
C ARG A 44 -5.91 -13.61 -21.69
N VAL A 45 -5.94 -12.44 -22.30
CA VAL A 45 -6.36 -12.25 -23.70
C VAL A 45 -5.39 -12.92 -24.67
N TRP A 46 -4.09 -13.00 -24.29
CA TRP A 46 -3.02 -13.55 -25.14
C TRP A 46 -2.59 -14.96 -24.73
N ILE A 47 -2.50 -15.19 -23.40
CA ILE A 47 -1.94 -16.44 -22.87
C ILE A 47 -2.97 -17.28 -22.10
N GLY A 48 -4.24 -16.89 -22.13
CA GLY A 48 -5.32 -17.61 -21.45
C GLY A 48 -5.06 -17.78 -19.95
N TRP A 49 -5.30 -18.98 -19.41
CA TRP A 49 -5.13 -19.29 -17.99
C TRP A 49 -3.69 -19.24 -17.48
N TRP A 50 -2.69 -19.22 -18.36
CA TRP A 50 -1.30 -19.02 -17.97
C TRP A 50 -1.05 -17.66 -17.32
N CYS A 51 -1.96 -16.70 -17.46
CA CYS A 51 -1.93 -15.43 -16.73
C CYS A 51 -1.91 -15.61 -15.20
N LEU A 52 -2.40 -16.73 -14.68
CA LEU A 52 -2.37 -17.03 -13.25
C LEU A 52 -0.94 -17.21 -12.71
N VAL A 53 0.02 -17.56 -13.55
CA VAL A 53 1.43 -17.68 -13.12
C VAL A 53 1.99 -16.31 -12.70
N PRO A 54 2.03 -15.27 -13.56
CA PRO A 54 2.50 -13.95 -13.13
C PRO A 54 1.63 -13.33 -12.01
N VAL A 55 0.32 -13.57 -11.98
CA VAL A 55 -0.54 -13.16 -10.87
C VAL A 55 -0.09 -13.80 -9.55
N GLY A 56 0.13 -15.11 -9.55
CA GLY A 56 0.62 -15.84 -8.37
C GLY A 56 1.99 -15.32 -7.89
N VAL A 57 2.92 -15.09 -8.82
CA VAL A 57 4.24 -14.50 -8.49
C VAL A 57 4.09 -13.13 -7.82
N LEU A 58 3.23 -12.26 -8.34
CA LEU A 58 3.02 -10.91 -7.76
C LEU A 58 2.34 -10.98 -6.39
N ILE A 59 1.41 -11.91 -6.18
CA ILE A 59 0.79 -12.14 -4.86
C ILE A 59 1.86 -12.63 -3.87
N VAL A 60 2.64 -13.64 -4.24
CA VAL A 60 3.73 -14.16 -3.38
C VAL A 60 4.73 -13.04 -3.06
N TRP A 61 5.12 -12.25 -4.07
CA TRP A 61 5.99 -11.10 -3.85
C TRP A 61 5.39 -10.11 -2.84
N THR A 62 4.11 -9.79 -2.95
CA THR A 62 3.43 -8.88 -2.02
C THR A 62 3.49 -9.38 -0.57
N LEU A 63 3.35 -10.69 -0.35
CA LEU A 63 3.39 -11.30 0.98
C LEU A 63 4.82 -11.39 1.56
N VAL A 64 5.80 -11.66 0.71
CA VAL A 64 7.22 -11.85 1.12
C VAL A 64 7.94 -10.50 1.25
N ASN A 65 7.55 -9.51 0.46
CA ASN A 65 8.22 -8.21 0.35
C ASN A 65 8.55 -7.53 1.70
N PRO A 66 7.67 -7.50 2.73
CA PRO A 66 7.99 -6.88 4.01
C PRO A 66 9.20 -7.49 4.71
N ARG A 67 9.57 -8.73 4.35
CA ARG A 67 10.69 -9.50 4.93
C ARG A 67 11.89 -9.61 4.01
N ALA A 68 11.74 -9.23 2.74
CA ALA A 68 12.75 -9.46 1.70
C ALA A 68 14.00 -8.57 1.85
N PHE A 69 13.87 -7.43 2.55
CA PHE A 69 14.94 -6.45 2.68
C PHE A 69 15.40 -6.33 4.14
N PRO A 70 16.67 -5.96 4.40
CA PRO A 70 17.14 -5.65 5.75
C PRO A 70 16.48 -4.37 6.27
N PRO A 71 16.49 -4.15 7.60
CA PRO A 71 16.13 -2.83 8.14
C PRO A 71 16.95 -1.73 7.49
N PRO A 72 16.38 -0.53 7.21
CA PRO A 72 17.12 0.56 6.59
C PRO A 72 18.17 1.12 7.54
N ALA A 73 19.32 1.59 7.01
CA ALA A 73 20.34 2.25 7.79
C ALA A 73 19.89 3.60 8.37
N SER A 74 18.92 4.25 7.74
CA SER A 74 18.32 5.50 8.18
C SER A 74 16.83 5.54 7.83
N LEU A 75 16.04 6.06 8.75
CA LEU A 75 14.61 6.33 8.54
C LEU A 75 14.36 7.74 7.99
N ASN A 76 15.43 8.53 7.77
CA ASN A 76 15.32 9.91 7.30
C ASN A 76 15.17 9.97 5.77
N ASN A 77 14.15 9.30 5.25
CA ASN A 77 13.73 9.36 3.86
C ASN A 77 12.21 9.22 3.77
N TRP A 78 11.62 9.75 2.72
CA TRP A 78 10.17 9.80 2.54
C TRP A 78 9.49 8.41 2.61
N ALA A 79 10.06 7.39 1.98
CA ALA A 79 9.48 6.05 1.94
C ALA A 79 9.43 5.41 3.33
N SER A 80 10.51 5.52 4.11
CA SER A 80 10.55 5.03 5.49
C SER A 80 9.59 5.80 6.40
N GLN A 81 9.51 7.13 6.25
CA GLN A 81 8.58 7.98 6.99
C GLN A 81 7.12 7.62 6.66
N ALA A 82 6.81 7.34 5.40
CA ALA A 82 5.47 6.88 5.00
C ALA A 82 5.07 5.58 5.71
N VAL A 83 5.98 4.61 5.81
CA VAL A 83 5.74 3.35 6.51
C VAL A 83 5.59 3.55 8.02
N LEU A 84 6.40 4.41 8.64
CA LEU A 84 6.26 4.76 10.06
C LEU A 84 4.91 5.41 10.35
N GLY A 85 4.48 6.36 9.53
CA GLY A 85 3.17 6.99 9.66
C GLY A 85 2.02 6.02 9.44
N GLU A 86 2.16 5.07 8.50
CA GLU A 86 1.16 4.00 8.30
C GLU A 86 1.03 3.15 9.57
N ARG A 87 2.14 2.82 10.24
CA ARG A 87 2.12 2.14 11.52
C ARG A 87 1.38 2.96 12.60
N TYR A 88 1.65 4.26 12.73
CA TYR A 88 0.91 5.15 13.64
C TYR A 88 -0.58 5.19 13.30
N TRP A 89 -0.93 5.23 12.01
CA TRP A 89 -2.32 5.18 11.55
C TRP A 89 -3.03 3.86 11.93
N LEU A 90 -2.36 2.72 11.83
CA LEU A 90 -2.91 1.43 12.23
C LEU A 90 -3.15 1.36 13.74
N ASP A 91 -2.28 1.98 14.53
CA ASP A 91 -2.37 2.07 16.00
C ASP A 91 -3.26 3.23 16.50
N ARG A 92 -3.97 3.95 15.62
CA ARG A 92 -4.80 5.12 15.96
C ARG A 92 -5.88 4.90 17.02
N LYS A 93 -6.14 3.67 17.44
CA LYS A 93 -7.09 3.35 18.53
C LYS A 93 -6.44 3.41 19.91
N THR A 94 -5.14 3.23 19.96
CA THR A 94 -4.33 3.23 21.19
C THR A 94 -3.43 4.46 21.26
N ARG A 95 -3.23 5.14 20.13
CA ARG A 95 -2.41 6.33 20.01
C ARG A 95 -3.24 7.48 19.44
N GLU A 96 -3.25 8.61 20.10
CA GLU A 96 -3.89 9.81 19.58
C GLU A 96 -3.11 10.35 18.38
N ILE A 97 -3.82 10.58 17.29
CA ILE A 97 -3.29 11.22 16.09
C ILE A 97 -4.11 12.46 15.75
N PRO A 98 -3.51 13.53 15.21
CA PRO A 98 -4.25 14.73 14.86
C PRO A 98 -5.41 14.45 13.90
N THR A 99 -6.58 14.98 14.17
CA THR A 99 -7.83 14.72 13.43
C THR A 99 -7.70 14.96 11.93
N ARG A 100 -6.91 15.99 11.53
CA ARG A 100 -6.65 16.31 10.12
C ARG A 100 -6.00 15.15 9.36
N HIS A 101 -5.03 14.44 9.99
CA HIS A 101 -4.38 13.28 9.39
C HIS A 101 -5.34 12.09 9.33
N ALA A 102 -6.14 11.89 10.38
CA ALA A 102 -7.12 10.82 10.43
C ALA A 102 -8.19 10.94 9.33
N GLN A 103 -8.74 12.13 9.14
CA GLN A 103 -9.74 12.38 8.10
C GLN A 103 -9.16 12.23 6.69
N ARG A 104 -8.00 12.85 6.41
CA ARG A 104 -7.32 12.75 5.12
C ARG A 104 -7.00 11.29 4.76
N ALA A 105 -6.43 10.54 5.72
CA ALA A 105 -6.11 9.14 5.52
C ALA A 105 -7.34 8.28 5.21
N MET A 106 -8.45 8.52 5.92
CA MET A 106 -9.71 7.82 5.67
C MET A 106 -10.25 8.11 4.28
N ILE A 107 -10.31 9.38 3.89
CA ILE A 107 -10.82 9.79 2.56
C ILE A 107 -9.98 9.15 1.46
N LEU A 108 -8.65 9.26 1.53
CA LEU A 108 -7.75 8.73 0.50
C LEU A 108 -7.79 7.19 0.44
N SER A 109 -7.95 6.51 1.58
CA SER A 109 -8.13 5.05 1.61
C SER A 109 -9.43 4.64 0.93
N VAL A 110 -10.53 5.36 1.18
CA VAL A 110 -11.83 5.10 0.55
C VAL A 110 -11.76 5.37 -0.96
N LEU A 111 -11.16 6.47 -1.39
CA LEU A 111 -11.00 6.82 -2.81
C LEU A 111 -10.12 5.79 -3.54
N SER A 112 -9.00 5.39 -2.92
CA SER A 112 -8.13 4.34 -3.48
C SER A 112 -8.88 3.01 -3.61
N GLY A 113 -9.62 2.60 -2.59
CA GLY A 113 -10.43 1.39 -2.61
C GLY A 113 -11.57 1.46 -3.64
N ALA A 114 -12.30 2.57 -3.72
CA ALA A 114 -13.37 2.77 -4.69
C ALA A 114 -12.86 2.72 -6.14
N SER A 115 -11.62 3.16 -6.38
CA SER A 115 -11.00 3.11 -7.71
C SER A 115 -10.72 1.68 -8.21
N ILE A 116 -10.77 0.69 -7.33
CA ILE A 116 -10.71 -0.73 -7.73
C ILE A 116 -11.96 -1.16 -8.50
N ILE A 117 -13.10 -0.49 -8.31
CA ILE A 117 -14.35 -0.81 -9.02
C ILE A 117 -14.19 -0.62 -10.54
N PRO A 118 -13.81 0.56 -11.07
CA PRO A 118 -13.58 0.71 -12.50
C PRO A 118 -12.41 -0.15 -13.00
N LEU A 119 -11.37 -0.41 -12.20
CA LEU A 119 -10.32 -1.37 -12.56
C LEU A 119 -10.89 -2.78 -12.78
N ALA A 120 -11.65 -3.29 -11.81
CA ALA A 120 -12.24 -4.62 -11.90
C ALA A 120 -13.23 -4.73 -13.07
N TYR A 121 -14.07 -3.71 -13.26
CA TYR A 121 -14.97 -3.62 -14.40
C TYR A 121 -14.19 -3.66 -15.72
N GLY A 122 -13.19 -2.79 -15.89
CA GLY A 122 -12.38 -2.73 -17.12
C GLY A 122 -11.65 -4.04 -17.40
N LEU A 123 -11.12 -4.69 -16.38
CA LEU A 123 -10.52 -6.02 -16.50
C LEU A 123 -11.56 -7.08 -16.88
N TRP A 124 -12.79 -6.99 -16.37
CA TRP A 124 -13.84 -7.96 -16.66
C TRP A 124 -14.32 -7.88 -18.10
N VAL A 125 -14.69 -6.66 -18.55
CA VAL A 125 -15.27 -6.45 -19.90
C VAL A 125 -14.21 -6.18 -20.97
N LEU A 126 -12.92 -6.17 -20.60
CA LEU A 126 -11.78 -5.85 -21.47
C LEU A 126 -11.84 -4.40 -22.02
N ASP A 127 -12.30 -3.47 -21.19
CA ASP A 127 -12.23 -2.04 -21.47
C ASP A 127 -10.87 -1.48 -20.96
N PRO A 128 -9.94 -1.12 -21.86
CA PRO A 128 -8.60 -0.65 -21.49
C PRO A 128 -8.66 0.69 -20.74
N TRP A 129 -9.62 1.56 -21.08
CA TRP A 129 -9.71 2.89 -20.46
C TRP A 129 -10.21 2.82 -19.03
N ALA A 130 -11.22 1.99 -18.76
CA ALA A 130 -11.72 1.76 -17.42
C ALA A 130 -10.66 1.08 -16.55
N ALA A 131 -9.94 0.07 -17.08
CA ALA A 131 -8.86 -0.61 -16.38
C ALA A 131 -7.71 0.35 -16.06
N PHE A 132 -7.26 1.13 -17.04
CA PHE A 132 -6.20 2.12 -16.87
C PHE A 132 -6.59 3.21 -15.86
N ALA A 133 -7.77 3.82 -16.01
CA ALA A 133 -8.24 4.85 -15.11
C ALA A 133 -8.35 4.34 -13.67
N GLY A 134 -8.91 3.14 -13.46
CA GLY A 134 -9.04 2.53 -12.14
C GLY A 134 -7.68 2.25 -11.50
N ALA A 135 -6.73 1.67 -12.23
CA ALA A 135 -5.38 1.41 -11.73
C ALA A 135 -4.63 2.71 -11.41
N MET A 136 -4.72 3.72 -12.28
CA MET A 136 -4.06 5.01 -12.09
C MET A 136 -4.63 5.75 -10.88
N LEU A 137 -5.95 5.89 -10.78
CA LEU A 137 -6.59 6.58 -9.66
C LEU A 137 -6.29 5.89 -8.33
N SER A 138 -6.39 4.55 -8.27
CA SER A 138 -6.08 3.81 -7.06
C SER A 138 -4.62 4.02 -6.64
N SER A 139 -3.68 3.99 -7.58
CA SER A 139 -2.25 4.21 -7.31
C SER A 139 -1.97 5.64 -6.85
N VAL A 140 -2.57 6.66 -7.49
CA VAL A 140 -2.41 8.06 -7.12
C VAL A 140 -2.95 8.32 -5.72
N PHE A 141 -4.17 7.86 -5.40
CA PHE A 141 -4.72 8.03 -4.06
C PHE A 141 -3.94 7.28 -3.00
N LYS A 142 -3.41 6.07 -3.31
CA LYS A 142 -2.54 5.34 -2.37
C LYS A 142 -1.21 6.07 -2.14
N LEU A 143 -0.57 6.61 -3.19
CA LEU A 143 0.66 7.39 -3.03
C LEU A 143 0.40 8.68 -2.25
N TRP A 144 -0.73 9.35 -2.49
CA TRP A 144 -1.12 10.53 -1.71
C TRP A 144 -1.42 10.18 -0.24
N PHE A 145 -2.02 9.02 0.02
CA PHE A 145 -2.14 8.49 1.36
C PHE A 145 -0.76 8.29 2.01
N CYS A 146 0.20 7.67 1.30
CA CYS A 146 1.56 7.46 1.80
C CYS A 146 2.27 8.79 2.10
N ASP A 147 2.06 9.83 1.27
CA ASP A 147 2.56 11.18 1.54
C ASP A 147 1.97 11.74 2.83
N GLY A 148 0.66 11.61 3.02
CA GLY A 148 0.00 11.98 4.28
C GLY A 148 0.53 11.23 5.50
N MET A 149 0.97 9.98 5.33
CA MET A 149 1.60 9.20 6.39
C MET A 149 3.01 9.70 6.72
N ALA A 150 3.79 10.12 5.72
CA ALA A 150 5.10 10.72 5.97
C ALA A 150 4.97 12.03 6.79
N TRP A 151 4.00 12.86 6.47
CA TRP A 151 3.68 14.06 7.28
C TRP A 151 3.21 13.70 8.70
N LEU A 152 2.38 12.68 8.85
CA LEU A 152 1.96 12.20 10.17
C LEU A 152 3.17 11.76 11.00
N ALA A 153 4.11 11.02 10.42
CA ALA A 153 5.31 10.58 11.12
C ALA A 153 6.16 11.77 11.61
N ALA A 154 6.33 12.79 10.76
CA ALA A 154 7.07 14.00 11.11
C ALA A 154 6.40 14.79 12.26
N ASP A 155 5.07 14.96 12.21
CA ASP A 155 4.32 15.66 13.26
C ASP A 155 4.36 14.91 14.60
N MET A 156 4.30 13.57 14.57
CA MET A 156 4.41 12.73 15.78
C MET A 156 5.79 12.78 16.40
N ALA A 157 6.87 12.82 15.59
CA ALA A 157 8.23 13.00 16.09
C ALA A 157 8.38 14.36 16.78
N ALA A 158 7.94 15.45 16.13
CA ALA A 158 8.00 16.80 16.71
C ALA A 158 7.18 16.97 18.00
N SER A 159 6.14 16.16 18.23
CA SER A 159 5.34 16.19 19.46
C SER A 159 5.99 15.46 20.62
N THR A 160 6.90 14.54 20.37
CA THR A 160 7.62 13.75 21.40
C THR A 160 8.80 14.54 21.99
N ASP A 161 9.33 15.51 21.23
CA ASP A 161 10.48 16.34 21.63
C ASP A 161 10.06 17.59 22.46
N ARG A 162 8.76 17.74 22.77
CA ARG A 162 8.20 18.83 23.60
C ARG A 162 7.78 18.36 24.97
#